data_605acc860254c3c8df9af623f38f2ba9
#
_entry.id   605acc860254c3c8df9af623f38f2ba9
#
_cell.length_a   1.000
_cell.length_b   1.000
_cell.length_c   1.000
_cell.angle_alpha   90.00
_cell.angle_beta   90.00
_cell.angle_gamma   90.00
#
_symmetry.space_group_name_H-M   'P 1'
#
loop_
_entity.id
_entity.type
_entity.pdbx_description
1 polymer ?
#
loop_
_entity_poly.entity_id
_entity_poly.type
_entity_poly.pdbx_seq_one_letter_code
_entity_poly.pdbx_strand_id
1 'polypeptide(L)'
;MTIDGADAKDFDDAVYCLPLEDGKFRLLVAIADVSHYVKPGCAIDKDAQLRTTSVYFPRRVIPMLPEELSNGLCSLNPQVDRCTMVCDAIIGANGLVEAYQFYPAVIRSAARLIYDNVWAALCNPNGPEAKVMEHVLGNVQDLYDLYKNLIKSRELRGAMDFETVETYIVANEQGKIEQILPRERNDAHRLIEEMMLVANTCAADFLQKNKAPCLYRVHEPPSQDRLEKARATLAPFGVTLPGGDSPTPGDYAKVLESIADRPDKAMIQTILLRSMQQAVYSPHNVGHFGLAYDAYTHFTSPIRRYPDLLVHRAIRGILRRRKYVPKILVEPNEAEVPVQTREIICKAKPDDKKKVAHIDLWEKLGLLCSAHERRADEASYDVMAWLKCNYMQKKLGQVFKGVISGVSPFAIFVTLEVLYVEGAIHISGLGDDYFVFDDKSNEIYGEDSGLRYRLGDELTVKVARCDLDARRIEFALVSKNRQSRPKTEAKRKTVKSSAAPRKPAARKTKKAPSAPKKRS
;
A
#
# COMPACT_ATOMS: atom_id res chain seq x y z
N MET A 1 15.50 21.20 4.79
CA MET A 1 14.11 21.63 4.85
C MET A 1 13.21 20.44 5.11
N THR A 2 12.04 20.65 5.75
CA THR A 2 10.99 19.63 5.87
C THR A 2 9.88 19.91 4.87
N ILE A 3 9.23 18.87 4.30
CA ILE A 3 8.11 18.97 3.36
C ILE A 3 7.04 17.98 3.80
N ASP A 4 5.91 18.47 4.30
CA ASP A 4 4.87 17.68 4.96
C ASP A 4 3.45 18.19 4.66
N GLY A 5 2.44 17.54 5.22
CA GLY A 5 1.06 18.02 5.20
C GLY A 5 0.89 19.33 5.99
N ALA A 6 -0.15 20.10 5.67
CA ALA A 6 -0.40 21.40 6.29
C ALA A 6 -0.62 21.30 7.82
N ASP A 7 -1.20 20.21 8.28
CA ASP A 7 -1.58 19.91 9.66
C ASP A 7 -0.53 19.14 10.47
N ALA A 8 0.58 18.72 9.82
CA ALA A 8 1.67 18.01 10.48
C ALA A 8 2.38 18.86 11.52
N LYS A 9 2.76 18.24 12.66
CA LYS A 9 3.51 18.86 13.77
C LYS A 9 4.75 18.06 14.16
N ASP A 10 4.80 16.79 13.80
CA ASP A 10 5.81 15.79 14.13
C ASP A 10 6.69 15.52 12.90
N PHE A 11 7.58 16.48 12.59
CA PHE A 11 8.47 16.39 11.43
C PHE A 11 9.60 15.41 11.70
N ASP A 12 9.46 14.19 11.17
CA ASP A 12 10.46 13.13 11.29
C ASP A 12 11.68 13.36 10.40
N ASP A 13 11.51 13.92 9.20
CA ASP A 13 12.53 14.00 8.16
C ASP A 13 12.77 15.41 7.64
N ALA A 14 14.03 15.69 7.33
CA ALA A 14 14.47 16.86 6.58
C ALA A 14 15.40 16.42 5.46
N VAL A 15 15.23 17.01 4.29
CA VAL A 15 15.96 16.64 3.08
C VAL A 15 16.78 17.82 2.54
N TYR A 16 17.91 17.47 1.92
CA TYR A 16 18.75 18.39 1.19
C TYR A 16 19.43 17.64 0.04
N CYS A 17 19.49 18.25 -1.13
CA CYS A 17 20.12 17.69 -2.30
C CYS A 17 21.16 18.67 -2.86
N LEU A 18 22.28 18.13 -3.35
CA LEU A 18 23.32 18.86 -4.04
C LEU A 18 23.64 18.15 -5.35
N PRO A 19 23.45 18.80 -6.50
CA PRO A 19 23.92 18.28 -7.79
C PRO A 19 25.45 18.15 -7.77
N LEU A 20 25.95 17.06 -8.35
CA LEU A 20 27.38 16.77 -8.54
C LEU A 20 27.68 16.70 -10.03
N GLU A 21 28.97 16.53 -10.38
CA GLU A 21 29.38 16.26 -11.74
C GLU A 21 28.79 14.94 -12.28
N ASP A 22 28.78 14.78 -13.60
CA ASP A 22 28.29 13.60 -14.32
C ASP A 22 26.81 13.24 -14.04
N GLY A 23 25.98 14.23 -13.71
CA GLY A 23 24.55 14.03 -13.44
C GLY A 23 24.25 13.25 -12.15
N LYS A 24 25.22 13.15 -11.25
CA LYS A 24 25.07 12.57 -9.93
C LYS A 24 24.51 13.57 -8.94
N PHE A 25 24.02 13.04 -7.83
CA PHE A 25 23.49 13.86 -6.73
C PHE A 25 23.99 13.35 -5.39
N ARG A 26 24.27 14.29 -4.47
CA ARG A 26 24.44 13.98 -3.06
C ARG A 26 23.13 14.29 -2.33
N LEU A 27 22.51 13.28 -1.77
CA LEU A 27 21.28 13.39 -1.01
C LEU A 27 21.58 13.23 0.49
N LEU A 28 21.13 14.20 1.29
CA LEU A 28 21.14 14.12 2.75
C LEU A 28 19.69 13.95 3.23
N VAL A 29 19.43 12.83 3.88
CA VAL A 29 18.16 12.57 4.58
C VAL A 29 18.47 12.59 6.08
N ALA A 30 18.04 13.64 6.76
CA ALA A 30 18.26 13.84 8.19
C ALA A 30 16.99 13.48 8.94
N ILE A 31 17.05 12.42 9.74
CA ILE A 31 15.91 11.90 10.51
C ILE A 31 16.03 12.27 11.98
N ALA A 32 14.94 12.69 12.59
CA ALA A 32 14.85 13.03 14.01
C ALA A 32 15.46 11.94 14.89
N ASP A 33 16.47 12.28 15.70
CA ASP A 33 17.18 11.31 16.52
C ASP A 33 16.46 11.03 17.85
N VAL A 34 15.30 10.38 17.76
CA VAL A 34 14.52 9.93 18.92
C VAL A 34 15.38 9.05 19.85
N SER A 35 16.32 8.26 19.29
CA SER A 35 17.20 7.38 20.08
C SER A 35 18.18 8.17 20.97
N HIS A 36 18.37 9.46 20.72
CA HIS A 36 19.10 10.37 21.59
C HIS A 36 18.37 10.60 22.91
N TYR A 37 17.07 10.75 22.86
CA TYR A 37 16.21 11.09 24.02
C TYR A 37 15.64 9.82 24.68
N VAL A 38 15.07 8.91 23.92
CA VAL A 38 14.39 7.71 24.41
C VAL A 38 15.39 6.55 24.55
N LYS A 39 15.90 6.37 25.77
CA LYS A 39 16.89 5.29 26.05
C LYS A 39 16.22 3.94 26.22
N PRO A 40 16.88 2.84 25.80
CA PRO A 40 16.36 1.50 25.96
C PRO A 40 16.03 1.15 27.41
N GLY A 41 14.77 0.81 27.69
CA GLY A 41 14.28 0.41 29.01
C GLY A 41 13.85 1.52 29.94
N CYS A 42 13.79 2.79 29.49
CA CYS A 42 13.17 3.88 30.27
C CYS A 42 11.62 3.81 30.19
N ALA A 43 10.91 4.59 31.03
CA ALA A 43 9.46 4.59 31.06
C ALA A 43 8.84 4.98 29.70
N ILE A 44 9.40 5.99 29.03
CA ILE A 44 8.94 6.41 27.68
C ILE A 44 9.16 5.28 26.65
N ASP A 45 10.25 4.52 26.75
CA ASP A 45 10.49 3.37 25.89
C ASP A 45 9.45 2.26 26.09
N LYS A 46 9.03 2.04 27.34
CA LYS A 46 7.94 1.11 27.66
C LYS A 46 6.62 1.54 27.07
N ASP A 47 6.26 2.82 27.17
CA ASP A 47 5.04 3.37 26.58
C ASP A 47 5.09 3.33 25.04
N ALA A 48 6.26 3.64 24.45
CA ALA A 48 6.47 3.52 23.02
C ALA A 48 6.33 2.08 22.54
N GLN A 49 6.81 1.08 23.31
CA GLN A 49 6.58 -0.35 23.03
C GLN A 49 5.11 -0.75 23.17
N LEU A 50 4.40 -0.22 24.17
CA LEU A 50 2.98 -0.50 24.36
C LEU A 50 2.12 0.03 23.21
N ARG A 51 2.53 1.14 22.59
CA ARG A 51 1.82 1.75 21.45
C ARG A 51 2.32 1.24 20.11
N THR A 52 3.62 1.13 19.93
CA THR A 52 4.42 0.79 18.74
C THR A 52 4.25 1.71 17.53
N THR A 53 3.13 2.39 17.40
CA THR A 53 2.84 3.35 16.33
C THR A 53 1.92 4.47 16.81
N SER A 54 2.07 5.66 16.23
CA SER A 54 1.06 6.72 16.37
C SER A 54 -0.19 6.36 15.58
N VAL A 55 -1.36 6.79 16.07
CA VAL A 55 -2.65 6.58 15.39
C VAL A 55 -3.22 7.92 14.97
N TYR A 56 -3.50 8.07 13.67
CA TYR A 56 -3.98 9.32 13.09
C TYR A 56 -5.48 9.21 12.79
N PHE A 57 -6.29 9.92 13.57
CA PHE A 57 -7.71 10.10 13.32
C PHE A 57 -7.98 11.47 12.69
N PRO A 58 -9.08 11.66 11.98
CA PRO A 58 -9.48 13.00 11.58
C PRO A 58 -9.50 13.97 12.79
N ARG A 59 -8.69 15.04 12.75
CA ARG A 59 -8.55 16.08 13.78
C ARG A 59 -7.95 15.63 15.13
N ARG A 60 -7.49 14.39 15.27
CA ARG A 60 -6.86 13.92 16.52
C ARG A 60 -5.77 12.90 16.22
N VAL A 61 -4.63 13.08 16.85
CA VAL A 61 -3.53 12.10 16.84
C VAL A 61 -3.40 11.49 18.23
N ILE A 62 -3.21 10.18 18.29
CA ILE A 62 -2.73 9.49 19.50
C ILE A 62 -1.26 9.18 19.24
N PRO A 63 -0.32 10.00 19.76
CA PRO A 63 1.08 9.84 19.40
C PRO A 63 1.72 8.66 20.14
N MET A 64 2.72 8.04 19.52
CA MET A 64 3.56 7.00 20.14
C MET A 64 4.39 7.56 21.31
N LEU A 65 4.88 8.76 21.17
CA LEU A 65 5.68 9.47 22.17
C LEU A 65 4.88 10.63 22.78
N PRO A 66 5.22 11.11 23.99
CA PRO A 66 4.67 12.35 24.53
C PRO A 66 4.83 13.52 23.55
N GLU A 67 3.85 14.44 23.51
CA GLU A 67 3.84 15.56 22.55
C GLU A 67 5.05 16.50 22.71
N GLU A 68 5.61 16.62 23.91
CA GLU A 68 6.82 17.39 24.18
C GLU A 68 8.03 16.82 23.42
N LEU A 69 8.03 15.53 23.14
CA LEU A 69 9.03 14.90 22.28
C LEU A 69 8.60 14.92 20.82
N SER A 70 7.39 14.40 20.50
CA SER A 70 6.95 14.22 19.12
C SER A 70 6.80 15.53 18.36
N ASN A 71 6.19 16.54 18.95
CA ASN A 71 5.96 17.86 18.34
C ASN A 71 7.02 18.88 18.73
N GLY A 72 7.75 18.62 19.82
CA GLY A 72 8.73 19.53 20.43
C GLY A 72 10.18 19.17 20.11
N LEU A 73 10.85 18.45 21.02
CA LEU A 73 12.30 18.23 21.00
C LEU A 73 12.78 17.38 19.81
N CYS A 74 11.98 16.40 19.36
CA CYS A 74 12.35 15.53 18.24
C CYS A 74 11.94 16.14 16.90
N SER A 75 10.81 16.85 16.83
CA SER A 75 10.31 17.42 15.57
C SER A 75 11.30 18.41 14.95
N LEU A 76 11.61 18.23 13.67
CA LEU A 76 12.58 19.03 12.92
C LEU A 76 12.00 20.40 12.52
N ASN A 77 11.51 21.12 13.53
CA ASN A 77 10.96 22.46 13.37
C ASN A 77 11.97 23.42 12.71
N PRO A 78 11.50 24.38 11.89
CA PRO A 78 12.38 25.32 11.19
C PRO A 78 13.10 26.25 12.18
N GLN A 79 14.32 26.67 11.80
CA GLN A 79 15.13 27.69 12.48
C GLN A 79 15.54 27.35 13.92
N VAL A 80 15.49 26.05 14.30
CA VAL A 80 15.97 25.59 15.62
C VAL A 80 16.89 24.37 15.44
N ASP A 81 17.86 24.25 16.35
CA ASP A 81 18.80 23.14 16.32
C ASP A 81 18.13 21.84 16.76
N ARG A 82 18.29 20.78 15.98
CA ARG A 82 17.71 19.45 16.24
C ARG A 82 18.74 18.34 16.04
N CYS A 83 18.74 17.39 16.96
CA CYS A 83 19.55 16.18 16.83
C CYS A 83 18.95 15.26 15.78
N THR A 84 19.80 14.79 14.86
CA THR A 84 19.40 13.89 13.77
C THR A 84 20.35 12.72 13.61
N MET A 85 19.86 11.65 12.98
CA MET A 85 20.65 10.62 12.35
C MET A 85 20.57 10.85 10.83
N VAL A 86 21.70 11.13 10.21
CA VAL A 86 21.75 11.46 8.78
C VAL A 86 22.13 10.23 7.99
N CYS A 87 21.36 9.96 6.92
CA CYS A 87 21.77 9.15 5.78
C CYS A 87 22.27 10.11 4.71
N ASP A 88 23.56 10.03 4.37
CA ASP A 88 24.24 10.84 3.37
C ASP A 88 24.64 9.92 2.22
N ALA A 89 23.95 10.04 1.08
CA ALA A 89 24.06 9.13 -0.04
C ALA A 89 24.49 9.83 -1.34
N ILE A 90 25.32 9.16 -2.12
CA ILE A 90 25.64 9.55 -3.50
C ILE A 90 24.80 8.69 -4.44
N ILE A 91 24.04 9.36 -5.29
CA ILE A 91 23.14 8.74 -6.25
C ILE A 91 23.63 9.03 -7.66
N GLY A 92 23.83 7.98 -8.44
CA GLY A 92 24.26 8.07 -9.83
C GLY A 92 23.18 8.65 -10.75
N ALA A 93 23.56 9.03 -11.96
CA ALA A 93 22.65 9.52 -13.00
C ALA A 93 21.55 8.50 -13.38
N ASN A 94 21.78 7.21 -13.10
CA ASN A 94 20.82 6.12 -13.28
C ASN A 94 19.85 5.94 -12.11
N GLY A 95 19.91 6.80 -11.08
CA GLY A 95 19.07 6.72 -9.89
C GLY A 95 19.45 5.62 -8.90
N LEU A 96 20.62 4.97 -9.05
CA LEU A 96 21.11 3.96 -8.11
C LEU A 96 22.03 4.58 -7.07
N VAL A 97 21.98 4.08 -5.85
CA VAL A 97 22.89 4.48 -4.77
C VAL A 97 24.27 3.89 -5.03
N GLU A 98 25.28 4.74 -5.19
CA GLU A 98 26.68 4.34 -5.39
C GLU A 98 27.46 4.23 -4.07
N ALA A 99 27.18 5.15 -3.13
CA ALA A 99 27.82 5.18 -1.82
C ALA A 99 26.88 5.81 -0.79
N TYR A 100 27.05 5.47 0.46
CA TYR A 100 26.32 6.11 1.55
C TYR A 100 27.08 5.99 2.88
N GLN A 101 26.72 6.86 3.83
CA GLN A 101 27.19 6.80 5.19
C GLN A 101 26.10 7.24 6.18
N PHE A 102 26.20 6.78 7.43
CA PHE A 102 25.35 7.22 8.53
C PHE A 102 26.18 7.93 9.60
N TYR A 103 25.66 9.04 10.13
CA TYR A 103 26.27 9.74 11.25
C TYR A 103 25.24 10.55 12.04
N PRO A 104 25.43 10.74 13.37
CA PRO A 104 24.63 11.68 14.13
C PRO A 104 25.05 13.11 13.82
N ALA A 105 24.09 14.01 13.67
CA ALA A 105 24.33 15.42 13.41
C ALA A 105 23.37 16.32 14.19
N VAL A 106 23.70 17.61 14.26
CA VAL A 106 22.75 18.66 14.63
C VAL A 106 22.46 19.45 13.38
N ILE A 107 21.18 19.60 13.04
CA ILE A 107 20.75 20.41 11.91
C ILE A 107 19.87 21.56 12.36
N ARG A 108 19.81 22.58 11.52
CA ARG A 108 18.82 23.67 11.62
C ARG A 108 18.05 23.69 10.31
N SER A 109 16.78 23.25 10.32
CA SER A 109 15.95 23.25 9.13
C SER A 109 15.72 24.68 8.63
N ALA A 110 16.02 24.94 7.35
CA ALA A 110 15.87 26.27 6.75
C ALA A 110 14.40 26.67 6.55
N ALA A 111 13.51 25.69 6.29
CA ALA A 111 12.11 25.94 6.00
C ALA A 111 11.25 24.74 6.37
N ARG A 112 9.98 25.02 6.74
CA ARG A 112 8.88 24.07 6.75
C ARG A 112 8.02 24.33 5.52
N LEU A 113 7.94 23.37 4.60
CA LEU A 113 7.16 23.46 3.36
C LEU A 113 5.97 22.52 3.41
N ILE A 114 4.95 22.83 2.61
CA ILE A 114 3.73 22.04 2.45
C ILE A 114 3.72 21.42 1.06
N TYR A 115 3.32 20.14 0.93
CA TYR A 115 3.32 19.43 -0.35
C TYR A 115 2.66 20.19 -1.48
N ASP A 116 1.46 20.73 -1.27
CA ASP A 116 0.72 21.43 -2.32
C ASP A 116 1.41 22.72 -2.76
N ASN A 117 2.01 23.46 -1.81
CA ASN A 117 2.74 24.69 -2.11
C ASN A 117 4.04 24.39 -2.88
N VAL A 118 4.73 23.31 -2.52
CA VAL A 118 5.93 22.84 -3.24
C VAL A 118 5.56 22.45 -4.66
N TRP A 119 4.47 21.70 -4.83
CA TRP A 119 4.01 21.31 -6.16
C TRP A 119 3.60 22.53 -7.01
N ALA A 120 2.86 23.46 -6.44
CA ALA A 120 2.48 24.70 -7.12
C ALA A 120 3.71 25.53 -7.54
N ALA A 121 4.74 25.62 -6.67
CA ALA A 121 5.98 26.32 -6.99
C ALA A 121 6.81 25.62 -8.09
N LEU A 122 6.84 24.29 -8.11
CA LEU A 122 7.50 23.51 -9.17
C LEU A 122 6.79 23.66 -10.52
N CYS A 123 5.45 23.71 -10.53
CA CYS A 123 4.65 23.94 -11.73
C CYS A 123 4.76 25.39 -12.24
N ASN A 124 4.89 26.38 -11.35
CA ASN A 124 5.01 27.79 -11.69
C ASN A 124 6.11 28.48 -10.87
N PRO A 125 7.39 28.40 -11.32
CA PRO A 125 8.53 28.99 -10.61
C PRO A 125 8.48 30.51 -10.40
N ASN A 126 7.60 31.22 -11.08
CA ASN A 126 7.36 32.65 -10.92
C ASN A 126 6.07 32.98 -10.12
N GLY A 127 5.39 31.94 -9.63
CA GLY A 127 4.15 32.04 -8.90
C GLY A 127 4.29 32.59 -7.47
N PRO A 128 3.18 32.85 -6.78
CA PRO A 128 3.20 33.34 -5.41
C PRO A 128 3.84 32.35 -4.44
N GLU A 129 3.59 31.05 -4.59
CA GLU A 129 4.15 29.99 -3.74
C GLU A 129 5.69 29.91 -3.89
N ALA A 130 6.21 30.05 -5.10
CA ALA A 130 7.64 30.07 -5.38
C ALA A 130 8.32 31.27 -4.71
N LYS A 131 7.69 32.44 -4.71
CA LYS A 131 8.21 33.63 -4.03
C LYS A 131 8.30 33.46 -2.53
N VAL A 132 7.32 32.78 -1.90
CA VAL A 132 7.32 32.51 -0.45
C VAL A 132 8.50 31.62 -0.05
N MET A 133 8.91 30.69 -0.91
CA MET A 133 10.03 29.77 -0.67
C MET A 133 11.30 30.09 -1.47
N GLU A 134 11.45 31.34 -1.96
CA GLU A 134 12.56 31.77 -2.82
C GLU A 134 13.93 31.36 -2.27
N HIS A 135 14.13 31.49 -0.96
CA HIS A 135 15.39 31.18 -0.28
C HIS A 135 15.78 29.69 -0.29
N VAL A 136 14.84 28.77 -0.61
CA VAL A 136 15.07 27.33 -0.71
C VAL A 136 14.63 26.74 -2.06
N LEU A 137 14.08 27.57 -2.96
CA LEU A 137 13.51 27.10 -4.23
C LEU A 137 14.53 26.34 -5.08
N GLY A 138 15.78 26.79 -5.12
CA GLY A 138 16.86 26.07 -5.83
C GLY A 138 17.05 24.65 -5.33
N ASN A 139 17.04 24.45 -4.00
CA ASN A 139 17.15 23.10 -3.44
C ASN A 139 15.90 22.24 -3.68
N VAL A 140 14.71 22.85 -3.74
CA VAL A 140 13.47 22.14 -4.13
C VAL A 140 13.57 21.66 -5.58
N GLN A 141 14.13 22.47 -6.48
CA GLN A 141 14.36 22.10 -7.87
C GLN A 141 15.40 20.97 -7.99
N ASP A 142 16.50 21.03 -7.25
CA ASP A 142 17.52 19.98 -7.22
C ASP A 142 16.94 18.64 -6.74
N LEU A 143 16.07 18.67 -5.70
CA LEU A 143 15.34 17.50 -5.21
C LEU A 143 14.41 16.93 -6.29
N TYR A 144 13.73 17.80 -7.05
CA TYR A 144 12.84 17.36 -8.11
C TYR A 144 13.60 16.75 -9.30
N ASP A 145 14.77 17.27 -9.62
CA ASP A 145 15.63 16.70 -10.67
C ASP A 145 16.21 15.34 -10.25
N LEU A 146 16.61 15.17 -8.99
CA LEU A 146 16.95 13.87 -8.42
C LEU A 146 15.76 12.90 -8.47
N TYR A 147 14.56 13.35 -8.08
CA TYR A 147 13.35 12.54 -8.12
C TYR A 147 13.09 11.94 -9.50
N LYS A 148 13.29 12.69 -10.58
CA LYS A 148 13.15 12.20 -11.96
C LYS A 148 14.08 11.02 -12.28
N ASN A 149 15.29 11.00 -11.70
CA ASN A 149 16.22 9.88 -11.85
C ASN A 149 15.77 8.66 -11.01
N LEU A 150 15.29 8.90 -9.79
CA LEU A 150 14.80 7.84 -8.90
C LEU A 150 13.56 7.14 -9.45
N ILE A 151 12.62 7.89 -10.03
CA ILE A 151 11.42 7.30 -10.68
C ILE A 151 11.81 6.40 -11.85
N LYS A 152 12.73 6.80 -12.71
CA LYS A 152 13.23 5.93 -13.78
C LYS A 152 13.85 4.64 -13.24
N SER A 153 14.62 4.74 -12.16
CA SER A 153 15.19 3.57 -11.49
C SER A 153 14.10 2.68 -10.87
N ARG A 154 13.03 3.26 -10.31
CA ARG A 154 11.87 2.55 -9.78
C ARG A 154 11.14 1.75 -10.87
N GLU A 155 10.91 2.36 -12.03
CA GLU A 155 10.28 1.73 -13.20
C GLU A 155 11.14 0.56 -13.71
N LEU A 156 12.46 0.78 -13.88
CA LEU A 156 13.39 -0.26 -14.31
C LEU A 156 13.46 -1.44 -13.35
N ARG A 157 13.34 -1.20 -12.04
CA ARG A 157 13.28 -2.24 -11.00
C ARG A 157 11.96 -3.01 -11.05
N GLY A 158 10.93 -2.48 -11.68
CA GLY A 158 9.60 -3.06 -11.75
C GLY A 158 8.80 -2.93 -10.45
N ALA A 159 9.04 -1.88 -9.66
CA ALA A 159 8.24 -1.60 -8.48
C ALA A 159 6.80 -1.25 -8.88
N MET A 160 5.84 -1.76 -8.13
CA MET A 160 4.42 -1.51 -8.38
C MET A 160 4.04 -0.11 -7.91
N ASP A 161 3.21 0.59 -8.68
CA ASP A 161 2.60 1.86 -8.28
C ASP A 161 1.08 1.74 -8.37
N PHE A 162 0.44 1.57 -7.21
CA PHE A 162 -1.02 1.52 -7.10
C PHE A 162 -1.55 2.91 -6.78
N GLU A 163 -2.42 3.42 -7.62
CA GLU A 163 -3.14 4.66 -7.36
C GLU A 163 -4.44 4.34 -6.60
N THR A 164 -4.38 4.33 -5.28
CA THR A 164 -5.57 4.19 -4.44
C THR A 164 -6.13 5.55 -4.08
N VAL A 165 -7.46 5.67 -4.12
CA VAL A 165 -8.14 6.90 -3.71
C VAL A 165 -8.32 6.88 -2.19
N GLU A 166 -7.46 7.61 -1.48
CA GLU A 166 -7.68 7.93 -0.08
C GLU A 166 -8.67 9.09 0.06
N THR A 167 -9.47 9.08 1.11
CA THR A 167 -10.40 10.17 1.38
C THR A 167 -10.10 10.85 2.70
N TYR A 168 -10.29 12.15 2.75
CA TYR A 168 -10.25 12.92 4.00
C TYR A 168 -11.57 13.64 4.26
N ILE A 169 -11.80 13.93 5.52
CA ILE A 169 -13.03 14.56 5.99
C ILE A 169 -12.78 16.05 6.22
N VAL A 170 -13.57 16.88 5.56
CA VAL A 170 -13.65 18.32 5.82
C VAL A 170 -14.75 18.54 6.84
N ALA A 171 -14.40 19.13 7.98
CA ALA A 171 -15.33 19.48 9.03
C ALA A 171 -15.27 20.98 9.33
N ASN A 172 -16.42 21.56 9.70
CA ASN A 172 -16.49 22.95 10.15
C ASN A 172 -15.88 23.14 11.57
N GLU A 173 -15.86 24.37 12.04
CA GLU A 173 -15.31 24.74 13.35
C GLU A 173 -15.97 23.98 14.52
N GLN A 174 -17.27 23.66 14.38
CA GLN A 174 -18.01 22.86 15.37
C GLN A 174 -17.76 21.34 15.26
N GLY A 175 -16.90 20.90 14.35
CA GLY A 175 -16.57 19.48 14.14
C GLY A 175 -17.60 18.71 13.32
N LYS A 176 -18.58 19.37 12.71
CA LYS A 176 -19.58 18.73 11.86
C LYS A 176 -19.01 18.48 10.46
N ILE A 177 -19.17 17.28 9.97
CA ILE A 177 -18.70 16.90 8.62
C ILE A 177 -19.50 17.66 7.56
N GLU A 178 -18.79 18.39 6.70
CA GLU A 178 -19.33 19.11 5.56
C GLU A 178 -19.14 18.35 4.26
N GLN A 179 -17.94 17.81 4.04
CA GLN A 179 -17.57 17.11 2.82
C GLN A 179 -16.63 15.94 3.10
N ILE A 180 -16.65 14.98 2.20
CA ILE A 180 -15.67 13.89 2.10
C ILE A 180 -15.02 14.06 0.74
N LEU A 181 -13.72 14.32 0.71
CA LEU A 181 -12.97 14.62 -0.51
C LEU A 181 -11.88 13.58 -0.74
N PRO A 182 -11.55 13.25 -2.00
CA PRO A 182 -10.38 12.44 -2.29
C PRO A 182 -9.10 13.23 -1.99
N ARG A 183 -8.08 12.56 -1.50
CA ARG A 183 -6.75 13.14 -1.33
C ARG A 183 -5.99 12.96 -2.65
N GLU A 184 -5.65 14.06 -3.29
CA GLU A 184 -4.83 14.03 -4.49
C GLU A 184 -3.35 13.89 -4.10
N ARG A 185 -2.67 12.90 -4.68
CA ARG A 185 -1.24 12.67 -4.51
C ARG A 185 -0.50 13.32 -5.68
N ASN A 186 0.21 14.41 -5.42
CA ASN A 186 1.04 15.10 -6.40
C ASN A 186 2.52 14.66 -6.34
N ASP A 187 3.34 15.14 -7.27
CA ASP A 187 4.75 14.74 -7.35
C ASP A 187 5.59 15.22 -6.16
N ALA A 188 5.18 16.24 -5.40
CA ALA A 188 5.88 16.61 -4.17
C ALA A 188 5.76 15.52 -3.07
N HIS A 189 4.63 14.80 -3.02
CA HIS A 189 4.49 13.63 -2.15
C HIS A 189 5.39 12.49 -2.61
N ARG A 190 5.40 12.20 -3.91
CA ARG A 190 6.24 11.14 -4.51
C ARG A 190 7.73 11.43 -4.36
N LEU A 191 8.12 12.70 -4.46
CA LEU A 191 9.49 13.15 -4.27
C LEU A 191 10.01 12.77 -2.88
N ILE A 192 9.27 13.12 -1.82
CA ILE A 192 9.67 12.79 -0.45
C ILE A 192 9.65 11.27 -0.23
N GLU A 193 8.65 10.57 -0.76
CA GLU A 193 8.61 9.09 -0.69
C GLU A 193 9.88 8.46 -1.27
N GLU A 194 10.32 8.88 -2.46
CA GLU A 194 11.53 8.32 -3.08
C GLU A 194 12.79 8.62 -2.24
N MET A 195 12.92 9.83 -1.66
CA MET A 195 14.03 10.15 -0.75
C MET A 195 14.01 9.25 0.50
N MET A 196 12.82 8.97 1.06
CA MET A 196 12.65 8.06 2.19
C MET A 196 12.96 6.61 1.82
N LEU A 197 12.58 6.17 0.63
CA LEU A 197 12.93 4.84 0.11
C LEU A 197 14.45 4.66 -0.01
N VAL A 198 15.17 5.67 -0.51
CA VAL A 198 16.64 5.66 -0.55
C VAL A 198 17.23 5.48 0.86
N ALA A 199 16.81 6.28 1.83
CA ALA A 199 17.33 6.21 3.19
C ALA A 199 17.00 4.85 3.87
N ASN A 200 15.80 4.33 3.66
CA ASN A 200 15.36 3.04 4.21
C ASN A 200 16.16 1.87 3.61
N THR A 201 16.42 1.88 2.30
CA THR A 201 17.24 0.83 1.66
C THR A 201 18.70 0.91 2.07
N CYS A 202 19.28 2.11 2.17
CA CYS A 202 20.62 2.31 2.71
C CYS A 202 20.73 1.78 4.16
N ALA A 203 19.71 2.01 5.00
CA ALA A 203 19.69 1.51 6.37
C ALA A 203 19.64 -0.03 6.41
N ALA A 204 18.82 -0.66 5.56
CA ALA A 204 18.75 -2.11 5.46
C ALA A 204 20.11 -2.70 5.04
N ASP A 205 20.73 -2.18 3.99
CA ASP A 205 22.03 -2.61 3.48
C ASP A 205 23.15 -2.39 4.52
N PHE A 206 23.14 -1.23 5.22
CA PHE A 206 24.11 -0.94 6.29
C PHE A 206 24.04 -1.94 7.42
N LEU A 207 22.85 -2.30 7.87
CA LEU A 207 22.66 -3.29 8.92
C LEU A 207 23.06 -4.69 8.47
N GLN A 208 22.75 -5.08 7.23
CA GLN A 208 23.17 -6.37 6.65
C GLN A 208 24.70 -6.48 6.53
N LYS A 209 25.37 -5.47 5.97
CA LYS A 209 26.83 -5.44 5.84
C LYS A 209 27.55 -5.55 7.19
N ASN A 210 26.97 -4.97 8.24
CA ASN A 210 27.48 -5.05 9.60
C ASN A 210 26.99 -6.29 10.39
N LYS A 211 26.20 -7.17 9.76
CA LYS A 211 25.62 -8.37 10.40
C LYS A 211 24.89 -8.04 11.70
N ALA A 212 24.23 -6.89 11.74
CA ALA A 212 23.47 -6.40 12.88
C ALA A 212 22.00 -6.82 12.73
N PRO A 213 21.40 -7.47 13.72
CA PRO A 213 19.98 -7.78 13.70
C PRO A 213 19.12 -6.51 13.68
N CYS A 214 18.02 -6.55 12.93
CA CYS A 214 17.03 -5.49 12.88
C CYS A 214 15.65 -6.06 12.50
N LEU A 215 14.63 -5.23 12.52
CA LEU A 215 13.36 -5.56 11.91
C LEU A 215 13.34 -5.05 10.46
N TYR A 216 13.33 -5.98 9.52
CA TYR A 216 13.02 -5.67 8.12
C TYR A 216 11.52 -5.45 7.96
N ARG A 217 11.14 -4.62 7.01
CA ARG A 217 9.76 -4.55 6.51
C ARG A 217 9.68 -5.52 5.34
N VAL A 218 9.11 -6.68 5.57
CA VAL A 218 9.06 -7.76 4.59
C VAL A 218 7.68 -7.84 3.95
N HIS A 219 7.66 -8.15 2.66
CA HIS A 219 6.44 -8.34 1.89
C HIS A 219 6.62 -9.56 0.99
N GLU A 220 5.98 -10.67 1.36
CA GLU A 220 6.03 -11.90 0.57
C GLU A 220 5.23 -11.76 -0.74
N PRO A 221 5.57 -12.51 -1.78
CA PRO A 221 4.73 -12.61 -2.98
C PRO A 221 3.35 -13.18 -2.65
N PRO A 222 2.36 -13.01 -3.54
CA PRO A 222 1.02 -13.56 -3.35
C PRO A 222 1.05 -15.09 -3.19
N SER A 223 0.15 -15.64 -2.36
CA SER A 223 -0.05 -17.09 -2.27
C SER A 223 -0.69 -17.62 -3.55
N GLN A 224 -0.52 -18.92 -3.85
CA GLN A 224 -1.08 -19.56 -5.04
C GLN A 224 -2.60 -19.37 -5.12
N ASP A 225 -3.32 -19.61 -4.02
CA ASP A 225 -4.79 -19.45 -3.96
C ASP A 225 -5.22 -18.02 -4.31
N ARG A 226 -4.51 -17.00 -3.79
CA ARG A 226 -4.80 -15.59 -4.10
C ARG A 226 -4.48 -15.24 -5.55
N LEU A 227 -3.42 -15.81 -6.09
CA LEU A 227 -2.99 -15.62 -7.47
C LEU A 227 -4.01 -16.22 -8.45
N GLU A 228 -4.46 -17.46 -8.21
CA GLU A 228 -5.48 -18.12 -9.02
C GLU A 228 -6.80 -17.36 -8.98
N LYS A 229 -7.24 -16.94 -7.79
CA LYS A 229 -8.46 -16.14 -7.62
C LYS A 229 -8.35 -14.79 -8.35
N ALA A 230 -7.22 -14.11 -8.26
CA ALA A 230 -6.99 -12.84 -8.98
C ALA A 230 -7.07 -13.05 -10.50
N ARG A 231 -6.42 -14.08 -11.05
CA ARG A 231 -6.47 -14.40 -12.47
C ARG A 231 -7.88 -14.72 -12.95
N ALA A 232 -8.62 -15.53 -12.19
CA ALA A 232 -10.01 -15.85 -12.50
C ALA A 232 -10.88 -14.58 -12.53
N THR A 233 -10.67 -13.67 -11.56
CA THR A 233 -11.42 -12.40 -11.47
C THR A 233 -11.01 -11.40 -12.57
N LEU A 234 -9.74 -11.42 -13.03
CA LEU A 234 -9.24 -10.55 -14.12
C LEU A 234 -9.66 -11.02 -15.51
N ALA A 235 -9.85 -12.33 -15.70
CA ALA A 235 -10.15 -12.92 -17.02
C ALA A 235 -11.35 -12.29 -17.75
N PRO A 236 -12.50 -12.00 -17.08
CA PRO A 236 -13.64 -11.32 -17.72
C PRO A 236 -13.33 -9.92 -18.24
N PHE A 237 -12.28 -9.25 -17.73
CA PHE A 237 -11.81 -7.93 -18.18
C PHE A 237 -10.80 -8.02 -19.33
N GLY A 238 -10.46 -9.24 -19.77
CA GLY A 238 -9.44 -9.46 -20.79
C GLY A 238 -8.03 -9.10 -20.33
N VAL A 239 -7.79 -9.10 -19.02
CA VAL A 239 -6.49 -8.81 -18.41
C VAL A 239 -5.84 -10.13 -18.00
N THR A 240 -4.60 -10.31 -18.40
CA THR A 240 -3.80 -11.50 -18.04
C THR A 240 -2.63 -11.08 -17.17
N LEU A 241 -2.49 -11.70 -15.99
CA LEU A 241 -1.33 -11.54 -15.13
C LEU A 241 -0.27 -12.57 -15.52
N PRO A 242 0.87 -12.14 -16.09
CA PRO A 242 1.94 -13.03 -16.52
C PRO A 242 2.72 -13.62 -15.33
N GLY A 243 3.81 -14.34 -15.60
CA GLY A 243 4.73 -14.87 -14.59
C GLY A 243 4.40 -16.28 -14.06
N GLY A 244 3.40 -16.99 -14.62
CA GLY A 244 3.08 -18.36 -14.20
C GLY A 244 2.81 -18.44 -12.69
N ASP A 245 3.29 -19.49 -12.03
CA ASP A 245 3.07 -19.71 -10.60
C ASP A 245 3.90 -18.80 -9.67
N SER A 246 4.82 -18.02 -10.23
CA SER A 246 5.71 -17.14 -9.46
C SER A 246 5.88 -15.80 -10.17
N PRO A 247 4.81 -14.98 -10.25
CA PRO A 247 4.89 -13.65 -10.88
C PRO A 247 5.87 -12.76 -10.11
N THR A 248 6.60 -11.96 -10.86
CA THR A 248 7.51 -10.96 -10.32
C THR A 248 6.79 -9.62 -10.08
N PRO A 249 7.34 -8.70 -9.28
CA PRO A 249 6.82 -7.34 -9.17
C PRO A 249 6.66 -6.66 -10.54
N GLY A 250 7.64 -6.86 -11.44
CA GLY A 250 7.60 -6.32 -12.80
C GLY A 250 6.45 -6.85 -13.66
N ASP A 251 5.96 -8.06 -13.41
CA ASP A 251 4.78 -8.60 -14.10
C ASP A 251 3.51 -7.85 -13.69
N TYR A 252 3.39 -7.50 -12.42
CA TYR A 252 2.31 -6.64 -11.92
C TYR A 252 2.43 -5.22 -12.46
N ALA A 253 3.64 -4.64 -12.46
CA ALA A 253 3.88 -3.30 -13.00
C ALA A 253 3.47 -3.18 -14.48
N LYS A 254 3.79 -4.18 -15.31
CA LYS A 254 3.35 -4.24 -16.72
C LYS A 254 1.82 -4.28 -16.85
N VAL A 255 1.14 -5.02 -15.97
CA VAL A 255 -0.34 -5.03 -16.00
C VAL A 255 -0.87 -3.65 -15.62
N LEU A 256 -0.34 -3.01 -14.56
CA LEU A 256 -0.73 -1.67 -14.13
C LEU A 256 -0.53 -0.63 -15.24
N GLU A 257 0.58 -0.69 -15.96
CA GLU A 257 0.87 0.16 -17.12
C GLU A 257 -0.14 -0.08 -18.27
N SER A 258 -0.43 -1.34 -18.58
CA SER A 258 -1.35 -1.70 -19.66
C SER A 258 -2.81 -1.26 -19.45
N ILE A 259 -3.18 -0.94 -18.21
CA ILE A 259 -4.53 -0.51 -17.84
C ILE A 259 -4.62 1.00 -17.55
N ALA A 260 -3.53 1.76 -17.72
CA ALA A 260 -3.45 3.17 -17.29
C ALA A 260 -4.59 4.04 -17.81
N ASP A 261 -4.98 3.86 -19.07
CA ASP A 261 -6.01 4.64 -19.76
C ASP A 261 -7.40 3.96 -19.76
N ARG A 262 -7.57 2.86 -19.04
CA ARG A 262 -8.84 2.12 -19.05
C ARG A 262 -9.83 2.71 -18.04
N PRO A 263 -11.13 2.76 -18.37
CA PRO A 263 -12.16 3.24 -17.46
C PRO A 263 -12.34 2.34 -16.23
N ASP A 264 -11.98 1.05 -16.33
CA ASP A 264 -12.05 0.06 -15.26
C ASP A 264 -10.71 -0.12 -14.49
N LYS A 265 -9.74 0.79 -14.69
CA LYS A 265 -8.42 0.82 -14.05
C LYS A 265 -8.51 0.62 -12.54
N ALA A 266 -9.29 1.44 -11.85
CA ALA A 266 -9.38 1.42 -10.39
C ALA A 266 -9.84 0.06 -9.84
N MET A 267 -10.74 -0.61 -10.55
CA MET A 267 -11.20 -1.94 -10.17
C MET A 267 -10.14 -3.01 -10.39
N ILE A 268 -9.47 -3.00 -11.55
CA ILE A 268 -8.38 -3.94 -11.83
C ILE A 268 -7.26 -3.76 -10.81
N GLN A 269 -6.90 -2.52 -10.47
CA GLN A 269 -5.94 -2.23 -9.40
C GLN A 269 -6.38 -2.81 -8.06
N THR A 270 -7.67 -2.71 -7.71
CA THR A 270 -8.21 -3.28 -6.48
C THR A 270 -8.09 -4.81 -6.46
N ILE A 271 -8.35 -5.49 -7.59
CA ILE A 271 -8.21 -6.94 -7.69
C ILE A 271 -6.74 -7.35 -7.49
N LEU A 272 -5.82 -6.66 -8.16
CA LEU A 272 -4.38 -6.91 -8.03
C LEU A 272 -3.91 -6.66 -6.59
N LEU A 273 -4.32 -5.56 -5.96
CA LEU A 273 -3.97 -5.21 -4.58
C LEU A 273 -4.48 -6.26 -3.59
N ARG A 274 -5.72 -6.75 -3.74
CA ARG A 274 -6.29 -7.82 -2.89
C ARG A 274 -5.59 -9.17 -3.04
N SER A 275 -4.89 -9.41 -4.14
CA SER A 275 -4.07 -10.61 -4.31
C SER A 275 -2.79 -10.57 -3.49
N MET A 276 -2.31 -9.40 -3.09
CA MET A 276 -1.07 -9.22 -2.35
C MET A 276 -1.15 -9.75 -0.93
N GLN A 277 -0.01 -10.16 -0.40
CA GLN A 277 0.18 -10.38 1.03
C GLN A 277 0.26 -9.04 1.76
N GLN A 278 0.13 -9.06 3.07
CA GLN A 278 0.34 -7.89 3.89
C GLN A 278 1.81 -7.81 4.29
N ALA A 279 2.41 -6.61 4.22
CA ALA A 279 3.76 -6.41 4.71
C ALA A 279 3.78 -6.49 6.25
N VAL A 280 4.85 -7.06 6.81
CA VAL A 280 5.03 -7.25 8.26
C VAL A 280 6.46 -6.90 8.69
N TYR A 281 6.69 -6.76 10.00
CA TYR A 281 8.02 -6.60 10.56
C TYR A 281 8.59 -7.96 10.96
N SER A 282 9.74 -8.32 10.40
CA SER A 282 10.41 -9.59 10.69
C SER A 282 11.92 -9.39 10.77
N PRO A 283 12.63 -10.09 11.68
CA PRO A 283 14.08 -10.12 11.67
C PRO A 283 14.64 -10.98 10.51
N HIS A 284 13.79 -11.77 9.86
CA HIS A 284 14.14 -12.62 8.73
C HIS A 284 13.85 -11.90 7.42
N ASN A 285 14.90 -11.53 6.69
CA ASN A 285 14.74 -10.85 5.41
C ASN A 285 14.28 -11.82 4.32
N VAL A 286 13.10 -11.56 3.76
CA VAL A 286 12.57 -12.26 2.58
C VAL A 286 12.33 -11.30 1.40
N GLY A 287 12.83 -10.06 1.50
CA GLY A 287 12.61 -9.01 0.53
C GLY A 287 11.27 -8.28 0.70
N HIS A 288 11.05 -7.31 -0.17
CA HIS A 288 9.80 -6.54 -0.21
C HIS A 288 9.22 -6.58 -1.62
N PHE A 289 8.32 -7.53 -1.87
CA PHE A 289 7.73 -7.78 -3.18
C PHE A 289 7.14 -6.52 -3.82
N GLY A 290 6.27 -5.78 -3.12
CA GLY A 290 5.61 -4.60 -3.69
C GLY A 290 6.55 -3.48 -4.12
N LEU A 291 7.67 -3.29 -3.42
CA LEU A 291 8.69 -2.28 -3.74
C LEU A 291 9.82 -2.82 -4.64
N ALA A 292 9.84 -4.12 -4.91
CA ALA A 292 10.89 -4.80 -5.66
C ALA A 292 12.30 -4.56 -5.07
N TYR A 293 12.43 -4.64 -3.74
CA TYR A 293 13.70 -4.56 -3.03
C TYR A 293 14.07 -5.90 -2.39
N ASP A 294 15.35 -6.28 -2.49
CA ASP A 294 15.90 -7.49 -1.84
C ASP A 294 15.99 -7.35 -0.32
N ALA A 295 16.11 -6.13 0.19
CA ALA A 295 16.08 -5.81 1.61
C ALA A 295 15.51 -4.41 1.83
N TYR A 296 14.61 -4.31 2.78
CA TYR A 296 13.97 -3.04 3.12
C TYR A 296 13.70 -2.97 4.63
N THR A 297 13.95 -1.83 5.23
CA THR A 297 13.61 -1.56 6.63
C THR A 297 13.03 -0.17 6.78
N HIS A 298 12.31 0.07 7.85
CA HIS A 298 11.85 1.40 8.20
C HIS A 298 12.88 2.10 9.09
N PHE A 299 13.33 3.27 8.65
CA PHE A 299 14.32 4.11 9.35
C PHE A 299 13.84 5.56 9.50
N THR A 300 12.96 6.01 8.62
CA THR A 300 12.68 7.43 8.37
C THR A 300 11.61 8.06 9.26
N SER A 301 10.95 7.30 10.16
CA SER A 301 9.88 7.85 11.00
C SER A 301 9.90 7.38 12.46
N PRO A 302 11.00 7.60 13.22
CA PRO A 302 11.15 7.11 14.59
C PRO A 302 10.29 7.85 15.63
N ILE A 303 9.72 9.01 15.31
CA ILE A 303 8.76 9.70 16.19
C ILE A 303 7.45 8.91 16.27
N ARG A 304 7.03 8.32 15.17
CA ARG A 304 5.71 7.69 15.05
C ARG A 304 5.73 6.17 14.84
N ARG A 305 6.90 5.54 14.65
CA ARG A 305 7.02 4.07 14.49
C ARG A 305 8.16 3.52 15.34
N TYR A 306 7.84 2.54 16.18
CA TYR A 306 8.81 1.90 17.06
C TYR A 306 9.90 1.08 16.32
N PRO A 307 9.58 0.36 15.22
CA PRO A 307 10.62 -0.32 14.42
C PRO A 307 11.73 0.62 13.94
N ASP A 308 11.39 1.84 13.53
CA ASP A 308 12.38 2.86 13.11
C ASP A 308 13.30 3.25 14.26
N LEU A 309 12.74 3.43 15.47
CA LEU A 309 13.54 3.69 16.67
C LEU A 309 14.51 2.54 16.98
N LEU A 310 14.09 1.29 16.77
CA LEU A 310 14.97 0.12 16.94
C LEU A 310 16.10 0.12 15.90
N VAL A 311 15.82 0.47 14.65
CA VAL A 311 16.81 0.62 13.57
C VAL A 311 17.81 1.73 13.90
N HIS A 312 17.35 2.89 14.37
CA HIS A 312 18.24 3.97 14.84
C HIS A 312 19.18 3.52 15.96
N ARG A 313 18.67 2.75 16.93
CA ARG A 313 19.49 2.20 18.04
C ARG A 313 20.53 1.19 17.53
N ALA A 314 20.16 0.35 16.56
CA ALA A 314 21.09 -0.61 15.94
C ALA A 314 22.21 0.12 15.18
N ILE A 315 21.86 1.10 14.32
CA ILE A 315 22.83 1.94 13.59
C ILE A 315 23.76 2.67 14.57
N ARG A 316 23.20 3.30 15.60
CA ARG A 316 23.99 3.99 16.65
C ARG A 316 24.93 3.01 17.38
N GLY A 317 24.48 1.78 17.61
CA GLY A 317 25.32 0.73 18.18
C GLY A 317 26.56 0.48 17.33
N ILE A 318 26.37 0.28 16.02
CA ILE A 318 27.46 0.06 15.06
C ILE A 318 28.44 1.24 15.05
N LEU A 319 27.92 2.48 14.91
CA LEU A 319 28.75 3.69 14.90
C LEU A 319 29.59 3.85 16.16
N ARG A 320 29.10 3.36 17.31
CA ARG A 320 29.82 3.35 18.59
C ARG A 320 30.63 2.07 18.84
N ARG A 321 30.74 1.17 17.84
CA ARG A 321 31.39 -0.13 17.94
C ARG A 321 30.84 -1.01 19.08
N ARG A 322 29.51 -0.98 19.29
CA ARG A 322 28.80 -1.74 20.32
C ARG A 322 27.65 -2.52 19.66
N LYS A 323 27.40 -3.73 20.13
CA LYS A 323 26.22 -4.50 19.72
C LYS A 323 24.99 -3.96 20.45
N TYR A 324 23.95 -3.67 19.72
CA TYR A 324 22.65 -3.33 20.31
C TYR A 324 21.85 -4.61 20.52
N VAL A 325 21.33 -4.78 21.74
CA VAL A 325 20.40 -5.86 22.10
C VAL A 325 19.11 -5.19 22.56
N PRO A 326 17.96 -5.47 21.92
CA PRO A 326 16.69 -4.87 22.32
C PRO A 326 16.21 -5.43 23.65
N LYS A 327 15.36 -4.68 24.35
CA LYS A 327 14.68 -5.11 25.56
C LYS A 327 13.20 -5.33 25.27
N ILE A 328 12.65 -6.44 25.75
CA ILE A 328 11.21 -6.66 25.77
C ILE A 328 10.67 -6.06 27.06
N LEU A 329 9.87 -5.03 26.95
CA LEU A 329 9.21 -4.33 28.07
C LEU A 329 7.71 -4.61 28.10
N VAL A 330 7.19 -5.07 26.95
CA VAL A 330 5.80 -5.48 26.73
C VAL A 330 5.85 -6.81 25.97
N GLU A 331 5.27 -7.85 26.54
CA GLU A 331 5.19 -9.15 25.86
C GLU A 331 4.10 -9.10 24.77
N PRO A 332 4.37 -9.64 23.58
CA PRO A 332 3.36 -9.71 22.52
C PRO A 332 2.24 -10.67 22.91
N ASN A 333 1.00 -10.31 22.58
CA ASN A 333 -0.11 -11.24 22.65
C ASN A 333 -0.17 -12.02 21.32
N GLU A 334 0.38 -13.22 21.32
CA GLU A 334 0.46 -14.05 20.11
C GLU A 334 -0.94 -14.41 19.54
N ALA A 335 -1.99 -14.40 20.37
CA ALA A 335 -3.35 -14.68 19.91
C ALA A 335 -3.91 -13.57 19.02
N GLU A 336 -3.41 -12.34 19.15
CA GLU A 336 -3.80 -11.20 18.29
C GLU A 336 -3.11 -11.22 16.91
N VAL A 337 -2.10 -12.08 16.72
CA VAL A 337 -1.36 -12.18 15.45
C VAL A 337 -1.88 -13.38 14.67
N PRO A 338 -2.39 -13.23 13.44
CA PRO A 338 -2.80 -14.34 12.60
C PRO A 338 -1.68 -15.37 12.41
N VAL A 339 -2.05 -16.65 12.32
CA VAL A 339 -1.10 -17.77 12.20
C VAL A 339 -0.12 -17.56 11.04
N GLN A 340 -0.63 -17.21 9.86
CA GLN A 340 0.19 -16.94 8.67
C GLN A 340 1.20 -15.82 8.91
N THR A 341 0.80 -14.75 9.60
CA THR A 341 1.69 -13.63 9.96
C THR A 341 2.79 -14.08 10.93
N ARG A 342 2.44 -14.91 11.92
CA ARG A 342 3.43 -15.49 12.85
C ARG A 342 4.45 -16.36 12.12
N GLU A 343 3.98 -17.18 11.18
CA GLU A 343 4.85 -18.02 10.35
C GLU A 343 5.85 -17.18 9.56
N ILE A 344 5.44 -16.06 8.95
CA ILE A 344 6.35 -15.16 8.22
C ILE A 344 7.37 -14.53 9.16
N ILE A 345 6.94 -14.06 10.34
CA ILE A 345 7.80 -13.35 11.29
C ILE A 345 8.81 -14.30 11.95
N CYS A 346 8.40 -15.52 12.27
CA CYS A 346 9.21 -16.52 12.96
C CYS A 346 9.81 -17.58 12.02
N LYS A 347 9.77 -17.37 10.70
CA LYS A 347 10.27 -18.30 9.66
C LYS A 347 11.80 -18.33 9.63
N ALA A 348 12.40 -18.75 10.74
CA ALA A 348 13.83 -18.93 10.80
C ALA A 348 14.25 -20.13 9.94
N LYS A 349 15.15 -19.91 8.99
CA LYS A 349 15.91 -21.03 8.40
C LYS A 349 16.71 -21.68 9.53
N PRO A 350 16.84 -23.02 9.57
CA PRO A 350 17.56 -23.72 10.66
C PRO A 350 18.94 -23.14 10.96
N ASP A 351 19.62 -22.58 9.95
CA ASP A 351 20.93 -21.95 10.07
C ASP A 351 20.93 -20.55 10.67
N ASP A 352 19.81 -19.83 10.60
CA ASP A 352 19.74 -18.43 11.05
C ASP A 352 19.68 -18.32 12.58
N LYS A 353 19.03 -19.28 13.26
CA LYS A 353 18.99 -19.35 14.73
C LYS A 353 20.37 -19.43 15.38
N LYS A 354 21.37 -19.95 14.64
CA LYS A 354 22.76 -20.04 15.13
C LYS A 354 23.60 -18.80 14.78
N LYS A 355 23.16 -17.97 13.80
CA LYS A 355 23.96 -16.86 13.26
C LYS A 355 23.59 -15.50 13.84
N VAL A 356 22.36 -15.32 14.33
CA VAL A 356 21.85 -14.05 14.82
C VAL A 356 21.64 -14.12 16.32
N ALA A 357 22.46 -13.37 17.07
CA ALA A 357 22.34 -13.29 18.52
C ALA A 357 20.99 -12.66 18.93
N HIS A 358 20.30 -13.31 19.87
CA HIS A 358 19.01 -12.82 20.42
C HIS A 358 17.90 -12.67 19.39
N ILE A 359 17.84 -13.55 18.39
CA ILE A 359 16.82 -13.50 17.32
C ILE A 359 15.40 -13.59 17.90
N ASP A 360 15.21 -14.36 18.97
CA ASP A 360 13.95 -14.51 19.69
C ASP A 360 13.38 -13.18 20.21
N LEU A 361 14.23 -12.25 20.65
CA LEU A 361 13.79 -10.91 21.08
C LEU A 361 13.32 -10.07 19.90
N TRP A 362 13.98 -10.20 18.75
CA TRP A 362 13.59 -9.50 17.53
C TRP A 362 12.30 -10.08 16.93
N GLU A 363 12.11 -11.41 16.98
CA GLU A 363 10.86 -12.06 16.59
C GLU A 363 9.68 -11.55 17.44
N LYS A 364 9.84 -11.49 18.78
CA LYS A 364 8.82 -10.92 19.68
C LYS A 364 8.49 -9.47 19.34
N LEU A 365 9.49 -8.63 19.06
CA LEU A 365 9.27 -7.25 18.64
C LEU A 365 8.59 -7.16 17.28
N GLY A 366 8.93 -8.05 16.34
CA GLY A 366 8.26 -8.15 15.06
C GLY A 366 6.77 -8.48 15.20
N LEU A 367 6.44 -9.44 16.05
CA LEU A 367 5.05 -9.81 16.39
C LEU A 367 4.30 -8.61 17.00
N LEU A 368 4.90 -7.97 18.01
CA LEU A 368 4.31 -6.83 18.70
C LEU A 368 4.03 -5.67 17.74
N CYS A 369 5.04 -5.27 16.94
CA CYS A 369 4.91 -4.16 16.00
C CYS A 369 3.88 -4.43 14.91
N SER A 370 3.86 -5.65 14.35
CA SER A 370 2.91 -6.01 13.29
C SER A 370 1.47 -6.12 13.80
N ALA A 371 1.27 -6.63 15.04
CA ALA A 371 -0.06 -6.69 15.65
C ALA A 371 -0.62 -5.29 15.92
N HIS A 372 0.21 -4.43 16.52
CA HIS A 372 -0.24 -3.08 16.91
C HIS A 372 -0.43 -2.16 15.71
N GLU A 373 0.37 -2.29 14.64
CA GLU A 373 0.16 -1.59 13.38
C GLU A 373 -1.23 -1.96 12.82
N ARG A 374 -1.55 -3.25 12.75
CA ARG A 374 -2.88 -3.71 12.30
C ARG A 374 -4.00 -3.16 13.15
N ARG A 375 -3.85 -3.21 14.48
CA ARG A 375 -4.83 -2.62 15.41
C ARG A 375 -5.03 -1.12 15.19
N ALA A 376 -3.96 -0.38 14.89
CA ALA A 376 -4.01 1.05 14.58
C ALA A 376 -4.76 1.31 13.26
N ASP A 377 -4.52 0.50 12.23
CA ASP A 377 -5.21 0.57 10.94
C ASP A 377 -6.71 0.27 11.11
N GLU A 378 -7.06 -0.79 11.84
CA GLU A 378 -8.45 -1.15 12.15
C GLU A 378 -9.16 -0.04 12.92
N ALA A 379 -8.52 0.55 13.93
CA ALA A 379 -9.09 1.66 14.68
C ALA A 379 -9.33 2.90 13.80
N SER A 380 -8.39 3.21 12.90
CA SER A 380 -8.54 4.31 11.93
C SER A 380 -9.67 4.05 10.95
N TYR A 381 -9.76 2.82 10.44
CA TYR A 381 -10.84 2.39 9.56
C TYR A 381 -12.21 2.48 10.26
N ASP A 382 -12.31 2.01 11.49
CA ASP A 382 -13.54 2.04 12.30
C ASP A 382 -14.05 3.46 12.54
N VAL A 383 -13.14 4.39 12.89
CA VAL A 383 -13.50 5.80 13.08
C VAL A 383 -13.96 6.42 11.77
N MET A 384 -13.27 6.16 10.66
CA MET A 384 -13.68 6.65 9.33
C MET A 384 -15.03 6.08 8.91
N ALA A 385 -15.29 4.79 9.14
CA ALA A 385 -16.57 4.15 8.86
C ALA A 385 -17.71 4.79 9.67
N TRP A 386 -17.48 5.03 10.97
CA TRP A 386 -18.44 5.71 11.83
C TRP A 386 -18.75 7.14 11.35
N LEU A 387 -17.71 7.91 11.02
CA LEU A 387 -17.86 9.27 10.54
C LEU A 387 -18.62 9.32 9.19
N LYS A 388 -18.30 8.41 8.27
CA LYS A 388 -19.01 8.27 6.99
C LYS A 388 -20.48 7.87 7.22
N CYS A 389 -20.76 6.93 8.13
CA CYS A 389 -22.11 6.53 8.49
C CYS A 389 -22.91 7.70 9.08
N ASN A 390 -22.32 8.47 10.00
CA ASN A 390 -22.94 9.68 10.59
C ASN A 390 -23.27 10.74 9.52
N TYR A 391 -22.36 10.96 8.57
CA TYR A 391 -22.58 11.87 7.45
C TYR A 391 -23.76 11.42 6.57
N MET A 392 -23.85 10.10 6.31
CA MET A 392 -24.89 9.53 5.46
C MET A 392 -26.28 9.49 6.10
N GLN A 393 -26.41 9.54 7.44
CA GLN A 393 -27.71 9.65 8.11
C GLN A 393 -28.53 10.85 7.62
N LYS A 394 -27.86 11.98 7.29
CA LYS A 394 -28.52 13.18 6.77
C LYS A 394 -28.97 13.04 5.30
N LYS A 395 -28.59 11.94 4.67
CA LYS A 395 -28.85 11.65 3.25
C LYS A 395 -29.78 10.45 3.06
N LEU A 396 -30.46 10.02 4.15
CA LEU A 396 -31.46 8.95 4.09
C LEU A 396 -32.52 9.27 3.03
N GLY A 397 -32.86 8.29 2.20
CA GLY A 397 -33.82 8.42 1.11
C GLY A 397 -33.29 9.07 -0.16
N GLN A 398 -32.11 9.66 -0.16
CA GLN A 398 -31.48 10.22 -1.37
C GLN A 398 -30.94 9.10 -2.27
N VAL A 399 -30.89 9.41 -3.57
CA VAL A 399 -30.45 8.48 -4.62
C VAL A 399 -29.11 8.92 -5.18
N PHE A 400 -28.19 7.96 -5.35
CA PHE A 400 -26.84 8.19 -5.83
C PHE A 400 -26.46 7.16 -6.89
N LYS A 401 -25.52 7.53 -7.74
CA LYS A 401 -24.79 6.58 -8.58
C LYS A 401 -23.64 5.98 -7.78
N GLY A 402 -23.34 4.72 -8.03
CA GLY A 402 -22.23 4.03 -7.42
C GLY A 402 -21.76 2.84 -8.27
N VAL A 403 -20.62 2.29 -7.89
CA VAL A 403 -19.97 1.18 -8.55
C VAL A 403 -19.80 0.03 -7.56
N ILE A 404 -20.05 -1.21 -7.99
CA ILE A 404 -19.82 -2.39 -7.14
C ILE A 404 -18.33 -2.50 -6.84
N SER A 405 -17.95 -2.32 -5.57
CA SER A 405 -16.59 -2.41 -5.04
C SER A 405 -16.28 -3.77 -4.41
N GLY A 406 -17.30 -4.58 -4.14
CA GLY A 406 -17.14 -5.89 -3.53
C GLY A 406 -18.37 -6.78 -3.73
N VAL A 407 -18.14 -8.09 -3.72
CA VAL A 407 -19.18 -9.11 -3.79
C VAL A 407 -18.91 -10.15 -2.73
N SER A 408 -19.95 -10.60 -2.03
CA SER A 408 -19.89 -11.65 -1.00
C SER A 408 -21.12 -12.55 -1.12
N PRO A 409 -21.14 -13.72 -0.46
CA PRO A 409 -22.29 -14.64 -0.53
C PRO A 409 -23.62 -14.04 -0.08
N PHE A 410 -23.60 -12.96 0.72
CA PHE A 410 -24.79 -12.38 1.33
C PHE A 410 -25.08 -10.93 0.92
N ALA A 411 -24.15 -10.26 0.24
CA ALA A 411 -24.32 -8.85 -0.14
C ALA A 411 -23.38 -8.44 -1.28
N ILE A 412 -23.77 -7.38 -2.00
CA ILE A 412 -22.86 -6.58 -2.82
C ILE A 412 -22.52 -5.29 -2.08
N PHE A 413 -21.27 -4.85 -2.21
CA PHE A 413 -20.78 -3.57 -1.68
C PHE A 413 -20.73 -2.57 -2.81
N VAL A 414 -21.23 -1.37 -2.57
CA VAL A 414 -21.30 -0.31 -3.57
C VAL A 414 -20.62 0.94 -3.03
N THR A 415 -19.65 1.46 -3.76
CA THR A 415 -19.01 2.75 -3.46
C THR A 415 -19.68 3.86 -4.28
N LEU A 416 -20.15 4.91 -3.61
CA LEU A 416 -20.77 6.07 -4.25
C LEU A 416 -19.70 6.92 -4.96
N GLU A 417 -19.95 7.31 -6.24
CA GLU A 417 -18.96 7.99 -7.08
C GLU A 417 -18.51 9.35 -6.53
N VAL A 418 -19.44 10.15 -6.01
CA VAL A 418 -19.15 11.54 -5.58
C VAL A 418 -18.72 11.63 -4.13
N LEU A 419 -19.19 10.71 -3.29
CA LEU A 419 -19.02 10.77 -1.83
C LEU A 419 -17.93 9.81 -1.34
N TYR A 420 -17.47 8.88 -2.17
CA TYR A 420 -16.49 7.86 -1.80
C TYR A 420 -16.87 7.09 -0.52
N VAL A 421 -18.19 6.87 -0.35
CA VAL A 421 -18.77 6.15 0.77
C VAL A 421 -19.22 4.80 0.27
N GLU A 422 -18.81 3.74 0.97
CA GLU A 422 -19.23 2.37 0.69
C GLU A 422 -20.43 1.99 1.56
N GLY A 423 -21.37 1.26 0.97
CA GLY A 423 -22.49 0.65 1.66
C GLY A 423 -22.86 -0.70 1.03
N ALA A 424 -23.71 -1.48 1.71
CA ALA A 424 -24.08 -2.82 1.29
C ALA A 424 -25.52 -2.87 0.76
N ILE A 425 -25.77 -3.71 -0.25
CA ILE A 425 -27.10 -4.18 -0.63
C ILE A 425 -27.14 -5.68 -0.31
N HIS A 426 -28.02 -6.08 0.61
CA HIS A 426 -28.20 -7.49 0.92
C HIS A 426 -28.71 -8.25 -0.32
N ILE A 427 -28.32 -9.51 -0.47
CA ILE A 427 -28.67 -10.34 -1.63
C ILE A 427 -30.18 -10.38 -1.90
N SER A 428 -31.00 -10.40 -0.85
CA SER A 428 -32.47 -10.34 -0.96
C SER A 428 -33.02 -9.00 -1.47
N GLY A 429 -32.20 -7.96 -1.54
CA GLY A 429 -32.54 -6.64 -2.07
C GLY A 429 -32.17 -6.44 -3.54
N LEU A 430 -31.66 -7.46 -4.23
CA LEU A 430 -31.21 -7.36 -5.61
C LEU A 430 -32.33 -7.56 -6.64
N GLY A 431 -33.50 -8.09 -6.20
CA GLY A 431 -34.68 -8.33 -7.04
C GLY A 431 -35.46 -9.57 -6.58
N ASP A 432 -36.52 -9.89 -7.33
CA ASP A 432 -37.42 -11.03 -7.07
C ASP A 432 -36.88 -12.30 -7.75
N ASP A 433 -35.66 -12.72 -7.39
CA ASP A 433 -35.00 -13.89 -7.97
C ASP A 433 -34.19 -14.63 -6.88
N TYR A 434 -33.85 -15.88 -7.15
CA TYR A 434 -32.89 -16.61 -6.33
C TYR A 434 -31.47 -16.30 -6.79
N PHE A 435 -30.76 -15.52 -5.99
CA PHE A 435 -29.40 -15.07 -6.29
C PHE A 435 -28.36 -16.00 -5.66
N VAL A 436 -27.41 -16.45 -6.47
CA VAL A 436 -26.33 -17.36 -6.08
C VAL A 436 -24.98 -16.65 -6.24
N PHE A 437 -24.10 -16.84 -5.26
CA PHE A 437 -22.73 -16.35 -5.30
C PHE A 437 -21.82 -17.40 -5.96
N ASP A 438 -21.07 -17.00 -6.98
CA ASP A 438 -20.00 -17.78 -7.58
C ASP A 438 -18.64 -17.26 -7.08
N ASP A 439 -18.00 -18.04 -6.20
CA ASP A 439 -16.67 -17.69 -5.63
C ASP A 439 -15.55 -17.67 -6.68
N LYS A 440 -15.69 -18.44 -7.77
CA LYS A 440 -14.67 -18.51 -8.84
C LYS A 440 -14.65 -17.24 -9.68
N SER A 441 -15.81 -16.77 -10.09
CA SER A 441 -15.96 -15.55 -10.89
C SER A 441 -16.13 -14.29 -10.03
N ASN A 442 -16.30 -14.46 -8.72
CA ASN A 442 -16.56 -13.39 -7.75
C ASN A 442 -17.74 -12.50 -8.17
N GLU A 443 -18.86 -13.14 -8.53
CA GLU A 443 -20.10 -12.51 -8.97
C GLU A 443 -21.32 -13.12 -8.28
N ILE A 444 -22.41 -12.35 -8.24
CA ILE A 444 -23.74 -12.85 -7.89
C ILE A 444 -24.57 -12.91 -9.16
N TYR A 445 -25.28 -14.01 -9.38
CA TYR A 445 -26.20 -14.14 -10.50
C TYR A 445 -27.57 -14.69 -10.05
N GLY A 446 -28.62 -14.22 -10.72
CA GLY A 446 -29.98 -14.73 -10.53
C GLY A 446 -30.19 -15.97 -11.39
N GLU A 447 -30.71 -17.06 -10.78
CA GLU A 447 -30.93 -18.34 -11.47
C GLU A 447 -31.99 -18.23 -12.57
N ASP A 448 -33.09 -17.51 -12.30
CA ASP A 448 -34.20 -17.37 -13.23
C ASP A 448 -34.02 -16.20 -14.21
N SER A 449 -33.60 -15.04 -13.70
CA SER A 449 -33.47 -13.82 -14.51
C SER A 449 -32.19 -13.75 -15.33
N GLY A 450 -31.15 -14.50 -14.94
CA GLY A 450 -29.81 -14.40 -15.51
C GLY A 450 -29.12 -13.06 -15.24
N LEU A 451 -29.68 -12.21 -14.36
CA LEU A 451 -29.07 -10.95 -13.93
C LEU A 451 -27.76 -11.23 -13.22
N ARG A 452 -26.72 -10.48 -13.53
CA ARG A 452 -25.40 -10.65 -12.92
C ARG A 452 -24.93 -9.36 -12.30
N TYR A 453 -24.34 -9.45 -11.11
CA TYR A 453 -23.75 -8.35 -10.35
C TYR A 453 -22.27 -8.65 -10.15
N ARG A 454 -21.41 -7.83 -10.75
CA ARG A 454 -19.97 -8.02 -10.80
C ARG A 454 -19.25 -6.79 -10.27
N LEU A 455 -18.02 -6.97 -9.85
CA LEU A 455 -17.13 -5.85 -9.59
C LEU A 455 -17.12 -4.88 -10.78
N GLY A 456 -17.27 -3.57 -10.49
CA GLY A 456 -17.28 -2.51 -11.48
C GLY A 456 -18.60 -2.27 -12.22
N ASP A 457 -19.65 -3.04 -11.94
CA ASP A 457 -20.99 -2.70 -12.47
C ASP A 457 -21.50 -1.41 -11.84
N GLU A 458 -22.00 -0.51 -12.66
CA GLU A 458 -22.64 0.73 -12.22
C GLU A 458 -24.07 0.48 -11.76
N LEU A 459 -24.41 1.04 -10.62
CA LEU A 459 -25.72 0.95 -10.01
C LEU A 459 -26.24 2.33 -9.63
N THR A 460 -27.57 2.45 -9.64
CA THR A 460 -28.26 3.57 -8.98
C THR A 460 -28.87 3.04 -7.69
N VAL A 461 -28.47 3.61 -6.56
CA VAL A 461 -28.83 3.13 -5.22
C VAL A 461 -29.46 4.26 -4.40
N LYS A 462 -30.34 3.88 -3.48
CA LYS A 462 -30.97 4.76 -2.50
C LYS A 462 -30.42 4.44 -1.13
N VAL A 463 -30.11 5.45 -0.34
CA VAL A 463 -29.72 5.27 1.07
C VAL A 463 -30.93 4.80 1.86
N ALA A 464 -30.92 3.54 2.29
CA ALA A 464 -32.05 2.90 2.98
C ALA A 464 -31.92 3.03 4.50
N ARG A 465 -30.74 2.74 5.03
CA ARG A 465 -30.48 2.74 6.48
C ARG A 465 -29.03 3.09 6.78
N CYS A 466 -28.80 3.78 7.90
CA CYS A 466 -27.47 4.03 8.44
C CYS A 466 -27.49 3.61 9.93
N ASP A 467 -26.70 2.60 10.26
CA ASP A 467 -26.56 2.05 11.61
C ASP A 467 -25.21 2.48 12.19
N LEU A 468 -25.24 3.42 13.13
CA LEU A 468 -24.03 3.97 13.74
C LEU A 468 -23.30 2.98 14.64
N ASP A 469 -24.05 2.14 15.36
CA ASP A 469 -23.46 1.17 16.29
C ASP A 469 -22.74 0.06 15.51
N ALA A 470 -23.37 -0.42 14.44
CA ALA A 470 -22.77 -1.39 13.54
C ALA A 470 -21.82 -0.73 12.50
N ARG A 471 -21.78 0.59 12.41
CA ARG A 471 -21.00 1.35 11.40
C ARG A 471 -21.31 0.91 9.97
N ARG A 472 -22.60 0.61 9.69
CA ARG A 472 -23.05 0.07 8.41
C ARG A 472 -24.02 1.01 7.71
N ILE A 473 -23.85 1.09 6.39
CA ILE A 473 -24.74 1.82 5.50
C ILE A 473 -25.38 0.78 4.59
N GLU A 474 -26.73 0.74 4.60
CA GLU A 474 -27.51 -0.13 3.74
C GLU A 474 -28.08 0.68 2.59
N PHE A 475 -27.90 0.18 1.39
CA PHE A 475 -28.50 0.72 0.19
C PHE A 475 -29.64 -0.16 -0.31
N ALA A 476 -30.62 0.45 -0.95
CA ALA A 476 -31.63 -0.23 -1.74
C ALA A 476 -31.34 -0.01 -3.23
N LEU A 477 -31.41 -1.05 -4.04
CA LEU A 477 -31.24 -0.97 -5.48
C LEU A 477 -32.43 -0.20 -6.10
N VAL A 478 -32.14 0.83 -6.90
CA VAL A 478 -33.15 1.57 -7.69
C VAL A 478 -33.14 1.06 -9.12
N SER A 479 -31.95 0.98 -9.72
CA SER A 479 -31.78 0.42 -11.06
C SER A 479 -30.34 -0.03 -11.28
N LYS A 480 -30.16 -1.01 -12.17
CA LYS A 480 -28.85 -1.37 -12.70
C LYS A 480 -28.63 -0.62 -14.01
N ASN A 481 -27.61 0.22 -14.08
CA ASN A 481 -27.23 0.90 -15.30
C ASN A 481 -26.65 -0.14 -16.29
N ARG A 482 -27.26 -0.30 -17.45
CA ARG A 482 -26.71 -1.16 -18.52
C ARG A 482 -25.51 -0.45 -19.13
N GLN A 483 -24.30 -0.79 -18.71
CA GLN A 483 -23.11 -0.47 -19.51
C GLN A 483 -23.13 -1.33 -20.78
N SER A 484 -23.13 -0.68 -21.94
CA SER A 484 -22.79 -1.34 -23.19
C SER A 484 -21.29 -1.64 -23.19
N ARG A 485 -20.89 -2.84 -22.77
CA ARG A 485 -19.52 -3.31 -23.02
C ARG A 485 -19.24 -3.22 -24.53
N PRO A 486 -18.07 -2.74 -24.97
CA PRO A 486 -17.68 -2.83 -26.36
C PRO A 486 -17.76 -4.30 -26.76
N LYS A 487 -18.63 -4.61 -27.72
CA LYS A 487 -18.71 -5.93 -28.33
C LYS A 487 -17.34 -6.20 -28.94
N THR A 488 -16.58 -7.11 -28.34
CA THR A 488 -15.48 -7.75 -29.04
C THR A 488 -16.09 -8.43 -30.26
N GLU A 489 -15.88 -7.87 -31.43
CA GLU A 489 -16.22 -8.51 -32.69
C GLU A 489 -15.43 -9.81 -32.80
N ALA A 490 -16.04 -10.89 -32.34
CA ALA A 490 -15.65 -12.19 -32.73
C ALA A 490 -15.94 -12.30 -34.24
N LYS A 491 -14.92 -12.10 -35.06
CA LYS A 491 -14.97 -12.44 -36.51
C LYS A 491 -15.32 -13.89 -36.64
N ARG A 492 -16.62 -14.20 -36.72
CA ARG A 492 -17.11 -15.47 -37.24
C ARG A 492 -16.70 -15.55 -38.73
N LYS A 493 -15.63 -16.27 -38.98
CA LYS A 493 -15.35 -16.77 -40.34
C LYS A 493 -16.47 -17.70 -40.71
N THR A 494 -17.41 -17.21 -41.50
CA THR A 494 -18.39 -18.04 -42.22
C THR A 494 -17.64 -18.86 -43.24
N VAL A 495 -17.42 -20.13 -42.93
CA VAL A 495 -17.04 -21.12 -43.92
C VAL A 495 -18.28 -21.42 -44.76
N LYS A 496 -18.33 -20.89 -45.98
CA LYS A 496 -19.30 -21.31 -46.98
C LYS A 496 -19.03 -22.76 -47.36
N SER A 497 -19.85 -23.70 -46.91
CA SER A 497 -19.88 -25.07 -47.46
C SER A 497 -20.67 -25.06 -48.77
N SER A 498 -19.96 -25.21 -49.87
CA SER A 498 -20.56 -25.55 -51.18
C SER A 498 -20.97 -27.03 -51.15
N ALA A 499 -22.27 -27.27 -51.16
CA ALA A 499 -22.82 -28.58 -51.33
C ALA A 499 -22.83 -28.94 -52.83
N ALA A 500 -22.24 -30.05 -53.22
CA ALA A 500 -22.45 -30.72 -54.48
C ALA A 500 -23.09 -32.11 -54.24
N PRO A 501 -23.95 -32.61 -55.17
CA PRO A 501 -24.94 -33.65 -54.88
C PRO A 501 -24.39 -35.09 -54.94
N ARG A 502 -24.85 -35.93 -54.03
CA ARG A 502 -24.59 -37.35 -53.98
C ARG A 502 -25.46 -38.09 -54.98
N LYS A 503 -24.84 -38.98 -55.78
CA LYS A 503 -25.48 -40.12 -56.42
C LYS A 503 -25.25 -41.40 -55.62
N PRO A 504 -26.23 -42.37 -55.65
CA PRO A 504 -26.15 -43.57 -54.82
C PRO A 504 -25.58 -44.75 -55.58
N ALA A 505 -24.81 -45.64 -54.99
CA ALA A 505 -24.61 -47.01 -55.35
C ALA A 505 -23.98 -47.86 -54.24
N ALA A 506 -24.68 -48.82 -53.89
CA ALA A 506 -24.54 -50.26 -53.97
C ALA A 506 -23.88 -50.95 -52.76
N ARG A 507 -24.72 -51.74 -52.20
CA ARG A 507 -24.57 -52.78 -51.19
C ARG A 507 -23.66 -53.93 -51.68
N LYS A 508 -22.65 -54.34 -50.89
CA LYS A 508 -22.20 -55.76 -50.88
C LYS A 508 -21.68 -56.16 -49.49
N THR A 509 -22.11 -57.26 -49.12
CA THR A 509 -22.16 -58.18 -48.03
C THR A 509 -20.84 -58.73 -47.49
N LYS A 510 -20.87 -58.93 -46.13
CA LYS A 510 -20.30 -60.01 -45.31
C LYS A 510 -18.85 -60.51 -45.49
N LYS A 511 -18.08 -60.45 -44.40
CA LYS A 511 -17.62 -61.65 -43.64
C LYS A 511 -16.80 -61.22 -42.41
N ALA A 512 -17.18 -61.72 -41.23
CA ALA A 512 -16.37 -61.94 -40.06
C ALA A 512 -15.92 -63.43 -40.06
N PRO A 513 -15.18 -63.95 -39.04
CA PRO A 513 -14.20 -63.42 -38.11
C PRO A 513 -12.90 -64.30 -38.05
N SER A 514 -11.87 -63.87 -37.31
CA SER A 514 -11.07 -64.84 -36.54
C SER A 514 -10.05 -64.12 -35.63
N ALA A 515 -10.16 -64.35 -34.32
CA ALA A 515 -9.09 -64.25 -33.34
C ALA A 515 -8.36 -65.60 -33.25
N PRO A 516 -7.39 -65.83 -32.37
CA PRO A 516 -6.26 -65.03 -31.82
C PRO A 516 -4.91 -65.78 -31.90
N LYS A 517 -3.78 -65.21 -31.57
CA LYS A 517 -2.70 -65.96 -30.90
C LYS A 517 -1.65 -65.08 -30.24
N LYS A 518 -1.33 -65.52 -29.05
CA LYS A 518 -0.31 -65.12 -28.10
C LYS A 518 1.13 -65.32 -28.55
N ARG A 519 2.03 -64.76 -27.75
CA ARG A 519 3.47 -64.97 -27.48
C ARG A 519 4.37 -64.01 -28.29
N SER A 520 5.30 -63.36 -27.62
CA SER A 520 6.12 -63.59 -26.40
C SER A 520 6.56 -62.24 -25.85
#